data_6ff211764c8d920bf579039328b34694
#
_entry.id   6ff211764c8d920bf579039328b34694
#
_cell.length_a   1.000
_cell.length_b   1.000
_cell.length_c   1.000
_cell.angle_alpha   90.00
_cell.angle_beta   90.00
_cell.angle_gamma   90.00
#
_symmetry.space_group_name_H-M   'P 1'
#
loop_
_entity.id
_entity.type
_entity.pdbx_description
1 polymer ?
#
loop_
_entity_poly.entity_id
_entity_poly.type
_entity_poly.pdbx_seq_one_letter_code
_entity_poly.pdbx_strand_id
1 'polypeptide(L)'
;MIINRLLILVTALLLMVSCQNKAKKEQNEPEIHELLTVTSKDYTINAEYPASIQGNQDIKIIPRVEGHLMGVYVKEGERVREGQLLFRLDDATLRAAVESANANVQIMTAELNKAKIEFEGKKALHENTFLSDYGLEIAESDYSIAQANLAAAKAALASARNDLSYTEIRSPSNGVVGRIFYRKGDLVGPSIQDGLTVVADNRQMRGYFSMT
;
A
#
# COMPACT_ATOMS: atom_id res chain seq x y z
N MET A 1 -96.05 29.01 72.17
CA MET A 1 -96.52 28.31 70.89
C MET A 1 -96.21 29.10 69.60
N ILE A 2 -95.94 30.39 69.70
CA ILE A 2 -95.73 31.29 68.54
C ILE A 2 -94.26 31.23 68.05
N ILE A 3 -93.26 31.03 68.90
CA ILE A 3 -91.83 30.97 68.55
C ILE A 3 -91.47 29.75 67.75
N ASN A 4 -92.14 28.59 68.02
CA ASN A 4 -91.84 27.35 67.29
C ASN A 4 -92.43 27.37 65.88
N ARG A 5 -93.49 28.11 65.62
CA ARG A 5 -94.04 28.32 64.27
C ARG A 5 -93.21 29.27 63.40
N LEU A 6 -92.57 30.26 64.07
CA LEU A 6 -91.69 31.22 63.40
C LEU A 6 -90.39 30.54 62.99
N LEU A 7 -89.87 29.63 63.82
CA LEU A 7 -88.63 28.88 63.50
C LEU A 7 -88.82 27.92 62.31
N ILE A 8 -90.01 27.27 62.19
CA ILE A 8 -90.37 26.40 61.10
C ILE A 8 -90.51 27.18 59.76
N LEU A 9 -91.07 28.40 59.85
CA LEU A 9 -91.16 29.25 58.65
C LEU A 9 -89.83 29.80 58.16
N VAL A 10 -88.91 30.09 59.05
CA VAL A 10 -87.54 30.53 58.65
C VAL A 10 -86.70 29.40 58.06
N THR A 11 -86.88 28.16 58.63
CA THR A 11 -86.19 27.00 58.07
C THR A 11 -86.76 26.61 56.70
N ALA A 12 -88.09 26.73 56.48
CA ALA A 12 -88.69 26.48 55.16
C ALA A 12 -88.30 27.51 54.10
N LEU A 13 -88.11 28.81 54.55
CA LEU A 13 -87.63 29.83 53.62
C LEU A 13 -86.20 29.68 53.25
N LEU A 14 -85.32 29.13 54.10
CA LEU A 14 -83.91 28.84 53.81
C LEU A 14 -83.74 27.70 52.87
N LEU A 15 -84.64 26.76 52.77
CA LEU A 15 -84.58 25.60 51.86
C LEU A 15 -85.02 25.95 50.46
N MET A 16 -85.65 27.06 50.19
CA MET A 16 -86.06 27.48 48.85
C MET A 16 -84.97 28.25 48.10
N VAL A 17 -83.88 28.64 48.74
CA VAL A 17 -82.79 29.39 48.08
C VAL A 17 -81.71 28.47 47.47
N SER A 18 -81.77 27.16 47.75
CA SER A 18 -80.74 26.22 47.38
C SER A 18 -80.86 25.56 45.94
N CYS A 19 -81.79 26.00 45.13
CA CYS A 19 -81.95 25.42 43.78
C CYS A 19 -81.89 26.48 42.68
N GLN A 20 -80.78 27.22 42.61
CA GLN A 20 -80.42 27.91 41.34
C GLN A 20 -78.95 27.56 40.97
N ASN A 21 -78.72 26.25 40.74
CA ASN A 21 -77.54 25.85 40.00
C ASN A 21 -77.86 26.05 38.52
N LYS A 22 -77.60 27.25 38.02
CA LYS A 22 -77.54 27.46 36.58
C LYS A 22 -76.42 26.59 36.03
N ALA A 23 -76.76 25.45 35.38
CA ALA A 23 -75.85 24.74 34.53
C ALA A 23 -75.33 25.80 33.52
N LYS A 24 -74.08 26.18 33.69
CA LYS A 24 -73.30 26.90 32.70
C LYS A 24 -73.15 26.02 31.57
N LYS A 25 -73.99 26.16 30.51
CA LYS A 25 -73.83 25.54 29.28
C LYS A 25 -72.45 26.06 28.76
N GLU A 26 -71.41 25.27 28.91
CA GLU A 26 -70.20 25.51 28.13
C GLU A 26 -70.62 25.49 26.67
N GLN A 27 -70.76 26.69 26.15
CA GLN A 27 -70.74 26.86 24.71
C GLN A 27 -69.31 26.44 24.31
N ASN A 28 -69.17 25.19 23.84
CA ASN A 28 -68.05 24.83 23.03
C ASN A 28 -68.06 25.73 21.84
N GLU A 29 -67.39 26.88 21.95
CA GLU A 29 -67.02 27.64 20.76
C GLU A 29 -66.18 26.65 19.90
N PRO A 30 -66.52 26.49 18.63
CA PRO A 30 -65.72 25.62 17.79
C PRO A 30 -64.29 26.16 17.82
N GLU A 31 -63.35 25.32 18.32
CA GLU A 31 -61.93 25.66 18.24
C GLU A 31 -61.60 25.86 16.75
N ILE A 32 -61.28 27.07 16.39
CA ILE A 32 -60.87 27.43 15.04
C ILE A 32 -59.44 26.87 14.91
N HIS A 33 -59.32 25.67 14.34
CA HIS A 33 -58.03 25.14 13.99
C HIS A 33 -57.58 25.80 12.67
N GLU A 34 -56.41 26.42 12.71
CA GLU A 34 -55.80 26.89 11.49
C GLU A 34 -55.46 25.66 10.64
N LEU A 35 -56.10 25.53 9.50
CA LEU A 35 -55.84 24.49 8.54
C LEU A 35 -54.63 24.90 7.70
N LEU A 36 -53.53 24.21 7.91
CA LEU A 36 -52.36 24.34 7.04
C LEU A 36 -52.64 23.60 5.74
N THR A 37 -52.79 24.30 4.65
CA THR A 37 -52.93 23.69 3.33
C THR A 37 -51.53 23.16 2.91
N VAL A 38 -51.36 21.85 2.98
CA VAL A 38 -50.13 21.19 2.48
C VAL A 38 -50.17 21.16 0.96
N THR A 39 -49.36 21.99 0.36
CA THR A 39 -49.13 21.95 -1.08
C THR A 39 -47.95 21.07 -1.36
N SER A 40 -48.10 20.12 -2.32
CA SER A 40 -46.96 19.36 -2.81
C SER A 40 -45.99 20.30 -3.51
N LYS A 41 -44.77 20.40 -3.00
CA LYS A 41 -43.70 21.18 -3.59
C LYS A 41 -42.51 20.28 -3.80
N ASP A 42 -41.95 20.25 -4.99
CA ASP A 42 -40.71 19.53 -5.26
C ASP A 42 -39.59 20.14 -4.43
N TYR A 43 -39.00 19.32 -3.60
CA TYR A 43 -37.89 19.67 -2.75
C TYR A 43 -36.68 18.81 -3.09
N THR A 44 -35.59 19.45 -3.46
CA THR A 44 -34.32 18.75 -3.73
C THR A 44 -33.55 18.61 -2.43
N ILE A 45 -33.36 17.39 -1.98
CA ILE A 45 -32.53 17.08 -0.81
C ILE A 45 -31.12 16.79 -1.32
N ASN A 46 -30.18 17.63 -0.94
CA ASN A 46 -28.75 17.38 -1.18
C ASN A 46 -28.20 16.59 -0.01
N ALA A 47 -27.71 15.38 -0.29
CA ALA A 47 -26.99 14.57 0.67
C ALA A 47 -25.49 14.66 0.36
N GLU A 48 -24.68 15.02 1.35
CA GLU A 48 -23.23 15.06 1.24
C GLU A 48 -22.66 13.75 1.76
N TYR A 49 -21.84 13.09 0.95
CA TYR A 49 -21.17 11.87 1.32
C TYR A 49 -19.66 12.11 1.35
N PRO A 50 -18.97 11.76 2.46
CA PRO A 50 -17.52 11.82 2.48
C PRO A 50 -16.95 10.84 1.46
N ALA A 51 -16.09 11.33 0.59
CA ALA A 51 -15.40 10.52 -0.42
C ALA A 51 -13.90 10.59 -0.22
N SER A 52 -13.24 9.43 -0.29
CA SER A 52 -11.78 9.33 -0.37
C SER A 52 -11.38 9.16 -1.83
N ILE A 53 -10.53 10.04 -2.33
CA ILE A 53 -10.00 9.98 -3.68
C ILE A 53 -8.62 9.36 -3.62
N GLN A 54 -8.41 8.28 -4.38
CA GLN A 54 -7.12 7.60 -4.48
C GLN A 54 -6.68 7.52 -5.93
N GLY A 55 -5.37 7.58 -6.18
CA GLY A 55 -4.81 7.31 -7.49
C GLY A 55 -5.12 5.86 -7.92
N ASN A 56 -5.09 5.60 -9.21
CA ASN A 56 -5.31 4.25 -9.73
C ASN A 56 -4.26 3.26 -9.20
N GLN A 57 -3.04 3.74 -8.98
CA GLN A 57 -1.94 2.95 -8.47
C GLN A 57 -0.97 3.84 -7.69
N ASP A 58 -0.84 3.58 -6.39
CA ASP A 58 0.11 4.22 -5.50
C ASP A 58 1.20 3.21 -5.16
N ILE A 59 2.41 3.38 -5.74
CA ILE A 59 3.51 2.46 -5.55
C ILE A 59 4.49 3.05 -4.55
N LYS A 60 4.62 2.40 -3.41
CA LYS A 60 5.62 2.74 -2.40
C LYS A 60 7.00 2.30 -2.86
N ILE A 61 7.95 3.22 -2.91
CA ILE A 61 9.33 2.97 -3.33
C ILE A 61 10.17 2.61 -2.09
N ILE A 62 10.52 1.32 -2.00
CA ILE A 62 11.31 0.78 -0.89
C ILE A 62 12.63 0.24 -1.46
N PRO A 63 13.79 0.59 -0.87
CA PRO A 63 15.07 0.02 -1.29
C PRO A 63 15.10 -1.50 -1.05
N ARG A 64 15.75 -2.23 -1.93
CA ARG A 64 15.95 -3.69 -1.77
C ARG A 64 17.24 -4.05 -1.05
N VAL A 65 18.18 -3.10 -1.03
CA VAL A 65 19.48 -3.22 -0.34
C VAL A 65 19.62 -2.09 0.67
N GLU A 66 20.41 -2.32 1.71
CA GLU A 66 20.73 -1.34 2.70
C GLU A 66 21.93 -0.48 2.25
N GLY A 67 21.87 0.82 2.49
CA GLY A 67 22.97 1.72 2.16
C GLY A 67 22.64 3.18 2.47
N HIS A 68 23.70 4.02 2.46
CA HIS A 68 23.52 5.47 2.60
C HIS A 68 23.01 6.09 1.29
N LEU A 69 22.08 7.02 1.41
CA LEU A 69 21.51 7.74 0.28
C LEU A 69 22.54 8.76 -0.27
N MET A 70 23.13 8.48 -1.43
CA MET A 70 24.13 9.33 -2.08
C MET A 70 23.53 10.46 -2.89
N GLY A 71 22.33 10.26 -3.44
CA GLY A 71 21.66 11.27 -4.25
C GLY A 71 20.16 11.08 -4.33
N VAL A 72 19.47 12.21 -4.40
CA VAL A 72 18.04 12.34 -4.69
C VAL A 72 17.93 13.12 -5.99
N TYR A 73 17.37 12.53 -7.03
CA TYR A 73 17.34 13.07 -8.39
C TYR A 73 15.98 13.59 -8.82
N VAL A 74 15.02 13.58 -7.90
CA VAL A 74 13.63 14.03 -8.13
C VAL A 74 13.17 14.95 -7.02
N LYS A 75 12.13 15.73 -7.30
CA LYS A 75 11.47 16.61 -6.33
C LYS A 75 10.06 16.13 -6.02
N GLU A 76 9.55 16.51 -4.87
CA GLU A 76 8.14 16.28 -4.51
C GLU A 76 7.22 16.96 -5.54
N GLY A 77 6.21 16.25 -5.99
CA GLY A 77 5.27 16.72 -7.03
C GLY A 77 5.80 16.61 -8.47
N GLU A 78 7.04 16.15 -8.69
CA GLU A 78 7.61 15.98 -10.03
C GLU A 78 6.98 14.80 -10.76
N ARG A 79 6.73 14.96 -12.06
CA ARG A 79 6.31 13.86 -12.93
C ARG A 79 7.50 13.04 -13.37
N VAL A 80 7.39 11.72 -13.15
CA VAL A 80 8.42 10.76 -13.51
C VAL A 80 7.90 9.73 -14.50
N ARG A 81 8.83 9.16 -15.27
CA ARG A 81 8.58 8.07 -16.21
C ARG A 81 9.05 6.75 -15.63
N GLU A 82 8.47 5.67 -16.09
CA GLU A 82 8.97 4.32 -15.83
C GLU A 82 10.46 4.21 -16.18
N GLY A 83 11.28 3.61 -15.29
CA GLY A 83 12.72 3.51 -15.43
C GLY A 83 13.53 4.76 -15.07
N GLN A 84 12.90 5.91 -14.82
CA GLN A 84 13.62 7.12 -14.41
C GLN A 84 14.30 6.93 -13.06
N LEU A 85 15.57 7.36 -12.94
CA LEU A 85 16.34 7.31 -11.69
C LEU A 85 15.74 8.28 -10.68
N LEU A 86 15.36 7.76 -9.49
CA LEU A 86 14.82 8.54 -8.40
C LEU A 86 15.87 8.79 -7.30
N PHE A 87 16.52 7.70 -6.87
CA PHE A 87 17.49 7.73 -5.78
C PHE A 87 18.69 6.85 -6.12
N ARG A 88 19.83 7.17 -5.50
CA ARG A 88 21.06 6.38 -5.60
C ARG A 88 21.64 6.15 -4.22
N LEU A 89 21.91 4.89 -3.91
CA LEU A 89 22.61 4.48 -2.70
C LEU A 89 24.11 4.42 -2.90
N ASP A 90 24.86 4.31 -1.81
CA ASP A 90 26.30 3.99 -1.86
C ASP A 90 26.47 2.59 -2.45
N ASP A 91 27.25 2.50 -3.50
CA ASP A 91 27.47 1.28 -4.28
C ASP A 91 28.90 0.71 -4.12
N ALA A 92 29.76 1.36 -3.31
CA ALA A 92 31.17 1.03 -3.25
C ALA A 92 31.44 -0.44 -2.87
N THR A 93 30.76 -0.94 -1.84
CA THR A 93 30.93 -2.33 -1.36
C THR A 93 30.37 -3.34 -2.35
N LEU A 94 29.22 -3.04 -2.96
CA LEU A 94 28.58 -3.92 -3.93
C LEU A 94 29.32 -3.96 -5.27
N ARG A 95 29.93 -2.84 -5.66
CA ARG A 95 30.84 -2.78 -6.83
C ARG A 95 32.06 -3.65 -6.62
N ALA A 96 32.69 -3.58 -5.43
CA ALA A 96 33.82 -4.43 -5.09
C ALA A 96 33.41 -5.92 -5.09
N ALA A 97 32.20 -6.26 -4.63
CA ALA A 97 31.69 -7.63 -4.67
C ALA A 97 31.52 -8.13 -6.12
N VAL A 98 31.01 -7.30 -7.03
CA VAL A 98 30.92 -7.62 -8.47
C VAL A 98 32.29 -7.87 -9.07
N GLU A 99 33.27 -7.03 -8.72
CA GLU A 99 34.64 -7.15 -9.22
C GLU A 99 35.31 -8.46 -8.74
N SER A 100 35.13 -8.80 -7.46
CA SER A 100 35.57 -10.07 -6.88
C SER A 100 34.92 -11.29 -7.55
N ALA A 101 33.58 -11.25 -7.74
CA ALA A 101 32.86 -12.33 -8.42
C ALA A 101 33.30 -12.47 -9.88
N ASN A 102 33.59 -11.36 -10.57
CA ASN A 102 34.09 -11.36 -11.93
C ASN A 102 35.50 -11.99 -12.02
N ALA A 103 36.39 -11.67 -11.08
CA ALA A 103 37.70 -12.31 -10.98
C ALA A 103 37.58 -13.83 -10.78
N ASN A 104 36.63 -14.27 -9.93
CA ASN A 104 36.37 -15.70 -9.75
C ASN A 104 35.89 -16.39 -11.02
N VAL A 105 35.03 -15.76 -11.83
CA VAL A 105 34.63 -16.28 -13.15
C VAL A 105 35.85 -16.45 -14.08
N GLN A 106 36.81 -15.52 -14.02
CA GLN A 106 38.05 -15.66 -14.83
C GLN A 106 38.90 -16.86 -14.37
N ILE A 107 39.03 -17.07 -13.05
CA ILE A 107 39.74 -18.23 -12.49
C ILE A 107 39.07 -19.54 -12.96
N MET A 108 37.73 -19.66 -12.76
CA MET A 108 37.01 -20.87 -13.16
C MET A 108 37.04 -21.09 -14.70
N THR A 109 37.11 -20.02 -15.47
CA THR A 109 37.27 -20.12 -16.93
C THR A 109 38.63 -20.68 -17.30
N ALA A 110 39.69 -20.28 -16.59
CA ALA A 110 41.02 -20.82 -16.82
C ALA A 110 41.11 -22.31 -16.38
N GLU A 111 40.48 -22.67 -15.28
CA GLU A 111 40.38 -24.05 -14.81
C GLU A 111 39.62 -24.95 -15.80
N LEU A 112 38.49 -24.45 -16.34
CA LEU A 112 37.75 -25.16 -17.37
C LEU A 112 38.60 -25.38 -18.63
N ASN A 113 39.33 -24.34 -19.06
CA ASN A 113 40.22 -24.49 -20.24
C ASN A 113 41.33 -25.52 -20.00
N LYS A 114 41.93 -25.55 -18.78
CA LYS A 114 42.90 -26.56 -18.39
C LYS A 114 42.28 -27.96 -18.44
N ALA A 115 41.15 -28.17 -17.75
CA ALA A 115 40.45 -29.46 -17.75
C ALA A 115 40.03 -29.92 -19.15
N LYS A 116 39.63 -28.98 -20.01
CA LYS A 116 39.32 -29.27 -21.44
C LYS A 116 40.52 -29.79 -22.20
N ILE A 117 41.68 -29.12 -22.07
CA ILE A 117 42.93 -29.55 -22.76
C ILE A 117 43.34 -30.93 -22.26
N GLU A 118 43.25 -31.18 -20.94
CA GLU A 118 43.58 -32.50 -20.36
C GLU A 118 42.63 -33.59 -20.87
N PHE A 119 41.34 -33.33 -20.92
CA PHE A 119 40.34 -34.26 -21.46
C PHE A 119 40.58 -34.54 -22.95
N GLU A 120 40.77 -33.52 -23.80
CA GLU A 120 41.05 -33.68 -25.23
C GLU A 120 42.33 -34.45 -25.47
N GLY A 121 43.40 -34.18 -24.70
CA GLY A 121 44.65 -34.93 -24.75
C GLY A 121 44.49 -36.40 -24.38
N LYS A 122 43.78 -36.69 -23.28
CA LYS A 122 43.50 -38.08 -22.85
C LYS A 122 42.57 -38.80 -23.82
N LYS A 123 41.63 -38.11 -24.43
CA LYS A 123 40.76 -38.66 -25.48
C LYS A 123 41.56 -39.08 -26.71
N ALA A 124 42.49 -38.26 -27.18
CA ALA A 124 43.38 -38.60 -28.28
C ALA A 124 44.30 -39.81 -27.95
N LEU A 125 44.79 -39.94 -26.74
CA LEU A 125 45.57 -41.11 -26.29
C LEU A 125 44.72 -42.38 -26.22
N HIS A 126 43.46 -42.27 -25.77
CA HIS A 126 42.53 -43.39 -25.76
C HIS A 126 42.17 -43.88 -27.16
N GLU A 127 41.88 -42.97 -28.10
CA GLU A 127 41.63 -43.31 -29.51
C GLU A 127 42.79 -44.07 -30.17
N ASN A 128 44.01 -43.84 -29.67
CA ASN A 128 45.20 -44.55 -30.11
C ASN A 128 45.55 -45.79 -29.25
N THR A 129 44.65 -46.23 -28.35
CA THR A 129 44.81 -47.40 -27.47
C THR A 129 45.91 -47.26 -26.39
N PHE A 130 46.43 -46.06 -26.14
CA PHE A 130 47.44 -45.80 -25.10
C PHE A 130 46.86 -45.47 -23.74
N LEU A 131 45.53 -45.34 -23.60
CA LEU A 131 44.85 -45.02 -22.36
C LEU A 131 43.67 -45.97 -22.14
N SER A 132 43.40 -46.37 -20.89
CA SER A 132 42.25 -47.19 -20.51
C SER A 132 40.96 -46.35 -20.50
N ASP A 133 39.80 -47.02 -20.63
CA ASP A 133 38.47 -46.39 -20.49
C ASP A 133 38.36 -45.62 -19.17
N TYR A 134 38.85 -46.18 -18.07
CA TYR A 134 38.85 -45.55 -16.74
C TYR A 134 39.62 -44.21 -16.72
N GLY A 135 40.76 -44.14 -17.43
CA GLY A 135 41.55 -42.91 -17.51
C GLY A 135 40.85 -41.78 -18.27
N LEU A 136 40.06 -42.14 -19.29
CA LEU A 136 39.23 -41.22 -20.04
C LEU A 136 38.05 -40.75 -19.22
N GLU A 137 37.35 -41.65 -18.52
CA GLU A 137 36.18 -41.35 -17.67
C GLU A 137 36.53 -40.36 -16.53
N ILE A 138 37.72 -40.51 -15.91
CA ILE A 138 38.22 -39.56 -14.93
C ILE A 138 38.36 -38.16 -15.56
N ALA A 139 38.97 -38.04 -16.71
CA ALA A 139 39.19 -36.75 -17.36
C ALA A 139 37.89 -36.11 -17.84
N GLU A 140 36.91 -36.87 -18.25
CA GLU A 140 35.58 -36.41 -18.59
C GLU A 140 34.85 -35.91 -17.34
N SER A 141 34.98 -36.63 -16.24
CA SER A 141 34.42 -36.19 -14.93
C SER A 141 35.05 -34.88 -14.44
N ASP A 142 36.37 -34.74 -14.53
CA ASP A 142 37.10 -33.53 -14.17
C ASP A 142 36.69 -32.34 -15.03
N TYR A 143 36.54 -32.57 -16.34
CA TYR A 143 36.01 -31.52 -17.25
C TYR A 143 34.59 -31.10 -16.90
N SER A 144 33.73 -32.08 -16.62
CA SER A 144 32.35 -31.83 -16.21
C SER A 144 32.26 -31.02 -14.87
N ILE A 145 33.12 -31.39 -13.90
CA ILE A 145 33.24 -30.65 -12.63
C ILE A 145 33.67 -29.21 -12.89
N ALA A 146 34.68 -28.98 -13.70
CA ALA A 146 35.16 -27.64 -14.02
C ALA A 146 34.06 -26.79 -14.74
N GLN A 147 33.27 -27.43 -15.60
CA GLN A 147 32.13 -26.80 -16.27
C GLN A 147 31.05 -26.37 -15.26
N ALA A 148 30.74 -27.24 -14.29
CA ALA A 148 29.78 -26.95 -13.23
C ALA A 148 30.27 -25.80 -12.33
N ASN A 149 31.57 -25.78 -11.97
CA ASN A 149 32.18 -24.72 -11.17
C ASN A 149 32.12 -23.35 -11.88
N LEU A 150 32.39 -23.31 -13.17
CA LEU A 150 32.23 -22.10 -13.96
C LEU A 150 30.78 -21.62 -14.00
N ALA A 151 29.82 -22.54 -14.13
CA ALA A 151 28.40 -22.20 -14.11
C ALA A 151 28.00 -21.59 -12.74
N ALA A 152 28.48 -22.17 -11.64
CA ALA A 152 28.26 -21.64 -10.29
C ALA A 152 28.88 -20.24 -10.10
N ALA A 153 30.12 -20.02 -10.57
CA ALA A 153 30.78 -18.71 -10.51
C ALA A 153 30.02 -17.65 -11.34
N LYS A 154 29.51 -18.00 -12.52
CA LYS A 154 28.67 -17.11 -13.33
C LYS A 154 27.36 -16.74 -12.63
N ALA A 155 26.72 -17.70 -11.95
CA ALA A 155 25.52 -17.45 -11.17
C ALA A 155 25.80 -16.50 -10.00
N ALA A 156 26.92 -16.66 -9.29
CA ALA A 156 27.36 -15.78 -8.24
C ALA A 156 27.61 -14.33 -8.76
N LEU A 157 28.26 -14.20 -9.92
CA LEU A 157 28.44 -12.89 -10.58
C LEU A 157 27.11 -12.24 -10.95
N ALA A 158 26.16 -13.02 -11.45
CA ALA A 158 24.82 -12.51 -11.78
C ALA A 158 24.09 -12.00 -10.53
N SER A 159 24.18 -12.72 -9.41
CA SER A 159 23.63 -12.28 -8.13
C SER A 159 24.26 -10.95 -7.67
N ALA A 160 25.59 -10.86 -7.66
CA ALA A 160 26.29 -9.65 -7.26
C ALA A 160 25.92 -8.43 -8.15
N ARG A 161 25.74 -8.63 -9.44
CA ARG A 161 25.28 -7.58 -10.37
C ARG A 161 23.85 -7.15 -10.10
N ASN A 162 22.96 -8.08 -9.74
CA ASN A 162 21.59 -7.74 -9.34
C ASN A 162 21.57 -6.88 -8.07
N ASP A 163 22.38 -7.27 -7.06
CA ASP A 163 22.47 -6.50 -5.81
C ASP A 163 23.01 -5.09 -6.07
N LEU A 164 24.03 -4.95 -6.94
CA LEU A 164 24.52 -3.65 -7.38
C LEU A 164 23.44 -2.84 -8.12
N SER A 165 22.64 -3.48 -8.95
CA SER A 165 21.57 -2.78 -9.68
C SER A 165 20.50 -2.17 -8.73
N TYR A 166 20.29 -2.76 -7.56
CA TYR A 166 19.34 -2.27 -6.57
C TYR A 166 19.80 -1.00 -5.84
N THR A 167 21.05 -0.58 -6.02
CA THR A 167 21.55 0.73 -5.53
C THR A 167 21.00 1.90 -6.35
N GLU A 168 20.59 1.66 -7.59
CA GLU A 168 19.91 2.64 -8.44
C GLU A 168 18.39 2.40 -8.35
N ILE A 169 17.73 3.23 -7.55
CA ILE A 169 16.30 3.11 -7.32
C ILE A 169 15.57 3.90 -8.40
N ARG A 170 14.86 3.18 -9.25
CA ARG A 170 14.15 3.71 -10.42
C ARG A 170 12.63 3.62 -10.24
N SER A 171 11.91 4.48 -10.94
CA SER A 171 10.45 4.44 -10.94
C SER A 171 9.93 3.18 -11.64
N PRO A 172 9.03 2.41 -11.01
CA PRO A 172 8.43 1.23 -11.62
C PRO A 172 7.28 1.57 -12.58
N SER A 173 6.82 2.83 -12.60
CA SER A 173 5.71 3.29 -13.44
C SER A 173 5.81 4.77 -13.74
N ASN A 174 5.00 5.22 -14.71
CA ASN A 174 4.78 6.65 -14.90
C ASN A 174 3.88 7.19 -13.78
N GLY A 175 4.20 8.36 -13.23
CA GLY A 175 3.42 8.93 -12.14
C GLY A 175 3.94 10.26 -11.64
N VAL A 176 3.48 10.65 -10.45
CA VAL A 176 3.91 11.84 -9.73
C VAL A 176 4.56 11.39 -8.43
N VAL A 177 5.72 11.95 -8.12
CA VAL A 177 6.46 11.68 -6.88
C VAL A 177 5.73 12.34 -5.72
N GLY A 178 5.41 11.57 -4.70
CA GLY A 178 4.84 12.05 -3.46
C GLY A 178 5.88 12.71 -2.54
N ARG A 179 5.61 12.69 -1.25
CA ARG A 179 6.53 13.20 -0.24
C ARG A 179 7.80 12.35 -0.19
N ILE A 180 8.95 13.01 -0.03
CA ILE A 180 10.26 12.38 0.13
C ILE A 180 10.63 12.43 1.62
N PHE A 181 10.75 11.25 2.25
CA PHE A 181 10.97 11.14 3.70
C PHE A 181 12.44 11.20 4.10
N TYR A 182 13.35 10.87 3.17
CA TYR A 182 14.79 10.71 3.44
C TYR A 182 15.62 11.69 2.63
N ARG A 183 16.76 12.07 3.20
CA ARG A 183 17.70 13.03 2.60
C ARG A 183 19.02 12.36 2.27
N LYS A 184 19.83 13.03 1.46
CA LYS A 184 21.20 12.61 1.18
C LYS A 184 21.98 12.46 2.50
N GLY A 185 22.60 11.29 2.68
CA GLY A 185 23.34 10.89 3.88
C GLY A 185 22.57 9.97 4.81
N ASP A 186 21.24 9.87 4.71
CA ASP A 186 20.45 8.97 5.55
C ASP A 186 20.74 7.51 5.20
N LEU A 187 20.72 6.66 6.21
CA LEU A 187 20.77 5.20 6.04
C LEU A 187 19.36 4.70 5.74
N VAL A 188 19.22 3.95 4.65
CA VAL A 188 17.94 3.39 4.20
C VAL A 188 18.09 1.92 3.82
N GLY A 189 16.99 1.18 3.84
CA GLY A 189 17.01 -0.25 3.56
C GLY A 189 15.61 -0.87 3.47
N PRO A 190 15.50 -2.19 3.32
CA PRO A 190 14.21 -2.88 3.14
C PRO A 190 13.23 -2.75 4.31
N SER A 191 13.75 -2.44 5.51
CA SER A 191 12.97 -2.37 6.77
C SER A 191 12.27 -1.04 7.02
N ILE A 192 12.43 -0.03 6.14
CA ILE A 192 11.76 1.26 6.30
C ILE A 192 10.25 1.14 6.06
N GLN A 193 9.43 1.61 7.00
CA GLN A 193 7.97 1.46 6.93
C GLN A 193 7.32 2.35 5.87
N ASP A 194 7.77 3.60 5.75
CA ASP A 194 7.14 4.58 4.87
C ASP A 194 7.68 4.57 3.43
N GLY A 195 8.78 3.83 3.19
CA GLY A 195 9.50 3.91 1.93
C GLY A 195 10.23 5.24 1.75
N LEU A 196 10.93 5.40 0.63
CA LEU A 196 11.62 6.66 0.29
C LEU A 196 10.61 7.72 -0.19
N THR A 197 9.65 7.27 -0.97
CA THR A 197 8.54 8.08 -1.51
C THR A 197 7.45 7.14 -2.04
N VAL A 198 6.35 7.73 -2.50
CA VAL A 198 5.30 7.04 -3.25
C VAL A 198 5.25 7.62 -4.65
N VAL A 199 5.17 6.76 -5.66
CA VAL A 199 4.87 7.19 -7.05
C VAL A 199 3.41 6.88 -7.32
N ALA A 200 2.60 7.93 -7.51
CA ALA A 200 1.17 7.85 -7.71
C ALA A 200 0.82 8.07 -9.19
N ASP A 201 0.07 7.15 -9.81
CA ASP A 201 -0.51 7.36 -11.13
C ASP A 201 -1.86 8.06 -10.99
N ASN A 202 -1.83 9.40 -11.12
CA ASN A 202 -2.99 10.26 -10.98
C ASN A 202 -3.75 10.49 -12.31
N ARG A 203 -3.44 9.76 -13.37
CA ARG A 203 -4.15 9.88 -14.67
C ARG A 203 -5.59 9.38 -14.57
N GLN A 204 -5.82 8.41 -13.71
CA GLN A 204 -7.14 7.92 -13.36
C GLN A 204 -7.26 7.90 -11.84
N MET A 205 -8.32 8.49 -11.32
CA MET A 205 -8.60 8.52 -9.90
C MET A 205 -9.85 7.70 -9.60
N ARG A 206 -9.86 7.03 -8.47
CA ARG A 206 -11.01 6.29 -7.93
C ARG A 206 -11.55 7.00 -6.71
N GLY A 207 -12.82 7.31 -6.72
CA GLY A 207 -13.53 7.83 -5.55
C GLY A 207 -14.20 6.68 -4.80
N TYR A 208 -13.87 6.51 -3.53
CA TYR A 208 -14.54 5.58 -2.63
C TYR A 208 -15.45 6.39 -1.71
N PHE A 209 -16.73 6.10 -1.74
CA PHE A 209 -17.73 6.71 -0.85
C PHE A 209 -18.56 5.62 -0.20
N SER A 210 -18.90 5.86 1.06
CA SER A 210 -19.76 4.95 1.83
C SER A 210 -21.14 5.55 1.92
N MET A 211 -22.15 4.81 1.45
CA MET A 211 -23.57 5.13 1.66
C MET A 211 -24.10 4.23 2.75
N THR A 212 -24.69 4.81 3.79
CA THR A 212 -25.43 4.11 4.85
C THR A 212 -26.91 4.28 4.62
#